data_3aa6253c028dd84b1f99ab44bdaef67d
#
_entry.id   3aa6253c028dd84b1f99ab44bdaef67d
#
_cell.length_a   1.000
_cell.length_b   1.000
_cell.length_c   1.000
_cell.angle_alpha   90.00
_cell.angle_beta   90.00
_cell.angle_gamma   90.00
#
_symmetry.space_group_name_H-M   'P 1'
#
loop_
_entity.id
_entity.type
_entity.pdbx_description
1 polymer ?
#
loop_
_entity_poly.entity_id
_entity_poly.type
_entity_poly.pdbx_seq_one_letter_code
_entity_poly.pdbx_strand_id
1 'polypeptide(L)'
;MFRFDIFCVLLLLTQVGCNKSSGIVEYEVDRESDKVLTTDLLREQFDPIPFRWKVPAEWTEGENDQFSAIAWTVGSKSDPARITVSGLSAASGLEAQIVRWRGQLQLPEMAVTEVMNSVEDVTLQGATGKWCEFKNDTESILGMIVPHTDKLWIIKFRGGNATAAKARDAFRGFCESLKIE
;
A
#
# COMPACT_ATOMS: atom_id res chain seq x y z
N MET A 1 45.46 -78.40 31.02
CA MET A 1 44.51 -79.13 30.17
C MET A 1 43.10 -78.84 30.64
N PHE A 2 42.54 -77.72 30.19
CA PHE A 2 41.15 -77.39 30.38
C PHE A 2 40.76 -76.44 29.21
N ARG A 3 39.83 -76.90 28.35
CA ARG A 3 39.28 -76.21 27.23
C ARG A 3 38.09 -75.37 27.78
N PHE A 4 38.09 -74.07 27.52
CA PHE A 4 36.93 -73.22 27.76
C PHE A 4 36.34 -72.84 26.39
N ASP A 5 35.19 -73.44 26.10
CA ASP A 5 34.37 -73.04 24.94
C ASP A 5 33.64 -71.74 25.26
N ILE A 6 33.96 -70.67 24.54
CA ILE A 6 33.25 -69.40 24.60
C ILE A 6 32.16 -69.48 23.61
N PHE A 7 30.95 -69.60 24.12
CA PHE A 7 29.70 -69.51 23.36
C PHE A 7 29.44 -68.02 22.98
N CYS A 8 29.70 -67.72 21.73
CA CYS A 8 29.42 -66.34 21.19
C CYS A 8 27.96 -66.25 20.88
N VAL A 9 27.16 -65.63 21.77
CA VAL A 9 25.75 -65.30 21.51
C VAL A 9 25.68 -64.04 20.61
N LEU A 10 25.35 -64.27 19.34
CA LEU A 10 25.17 -63.23 18.35
C LEU A 10 23.78 -62.60 18.57
N LEU A 11 23.74 -61.41 19.19
CA LEU A 11 22.51 -60.63 19.40
C LEU A 11 22.17 -59.91 18.09
N LEU A 12 21.24 -60.46 17.32
CA LEU A 12 20.65 -59.81 16.15
C LEU A 12 19.72 -58.68 16.59
N LEU A 13 20.22 -57.45 16.60
CA LEU A 13 19.43 -56.26 16.72
C LEU A 13 18.72 -56.00 15.37
N THR A 14 17.44 -56.37 15.28
CA THR A 14 16.56 -55.95 14.18
C THR A 14 16.24 -54.49 14.37
N GLN A 15 16.86 -53.62 13.58
CA GLN A 15 16.49 -52.20 13.43
C GLN A 15 15.20 -52.15 12.64
N VAL A 16 14.07 -51.97 13.32
CA VAL A 16 12.82 -51.55 12.68
C VAL A 16 12.94 -50.05 12.36
N GLY A 17 13.52 -49.75 11.22
CA GLY A 17 13.50 -48.39 10.67
C GLY A 17 12.08 -48.05 10.21
N CYS A 18 11.43 -47.12 10.91
CA CYS A 18 10.23 -46.48 10.38
C CYS A 18 10.61 -45.66 9.12
N ASN A 19 10.45 -46.25 7.97
CA ASN A 19 10.56 -45.56 6.69
C ASN A 19 9.27 -44.74 6.45
N LYS A 20 9.12 -43.58 7.12
CA LYS A 20 8.20 -42.56 6.68
C LYS A 20 8.84 -41.87 5.49
N SER A 21 8.54 -42.35 4.29
CA SER A 21 8.72 -41.59 3.07
C SER A 21 7.78 -40.37 3.17
N SER A 22 8.31 -39.26 3.72
CA SER A 22 7.70 -37.96 3.50
C SER A 22 7.88 -37.62 2.03
N GLY A 23 6.98 -38.14 1.20
CA GLY A 23 6.88 -37.70 -0.17
C GLY A 23 6.63 -36.21 -0.15
N ILE A 24 7.57 -35.43 -0.67
CA ILE A 24 7.32 -34.03 -1.00
C ILE A 24 6.24 -34.12 -2.08
N VAL A 25 5.00 -33.75 -1.71
CA VAL A 25 3.93 -33.61 -2.70
C VAL A 25 4.13 -32.23 -3.30
N GLU A 26 4.67 -32.20 -4.51
CA GLU A 26 4.79 -30.99 -5.31
C GLU A 26 3.38 -30.64 -5.81
N TYR A 27 2.80 -29.59 -5.24
CA TYR A 27 1.55 -29.04 -5.74
C TYR A 27 1.88 -27.99 -6.79
N GLU A 28 1.56 -28.26 -8.01
CA GLU A 28 1.51 -27.25 -9.05
C GLU A 28 0.25 -26.41 -8.78
N VAL A 29 0.44 -25.24 -8.17
CA VAL A 29 -0.64 -24.27 -8.00
C VAL A 29 -0.69 -23.49 -9.29
N ASP A 30 -1.72 -23.72 -10.09
CA ASP A 30 -2.06 -22.82 -11.18
C ASP A 30 -2.14 -21.41 -10.58
N ARG A 31 -1.28 -20.52 -11.04
CA ARG A 31 -1.38 -19.10 -10.72
C ARG A 31 -2.60 -18.56 -11.42
N GLU A 32 -3.75 -18.67 -10.79
CA GLU A 32 -4.90 -17.86 -11.17
C GLU A 32 -4.46 -16.40 -11.12
N SER A 33 -4.67 -15.72 -12.24
CA SER A 33 -4.27 -14.32 -12.45
C SER A 33 -5.00 -13.33 -11.54
N ASP A 34 -5.99 -13.79 -10.78
CA ASP A 34 -6.81 -13.00 -9.87
C ASP A 34 -6.57 -13.42 -8.41
N LYS A 35 -5.33 -13.23 -7.94
CA LYS A 35 -5.07 -13.35 -6.51
C LYS A 35 -5.70 -12.17 -5.78
N VAL A 36 -6.94 -12.33 -5.37
CA VAL A 36 -7.52 -11.44 -4.36
C VAL A 36 -6.76 -11.70 -3.07
N LEU A 37 -5.97 -10.72 -2.62
CA LEU A 37 -5.23 -10.84 -1.37
C LEU A 37 -6.22 -10.92 -0.21
N THR A 38 -5.97 -11.78 0.76
CA THR A 38 -6.79 -11.88 1.99
C THR A 38 -6.94 -10.51 2.67
N THR A 39 -5.91 -9.66 2.57
CA THR A 39 -5.94 -8.27 3.05
C THR A 39 -6.97 -7.41 2.33
N ASP A 40 -7.21 -7.63 1.04
CA ASP A 40 -8.20 -6.87 0.27
C ASP A 40 -9.62 -7.30 0.64
N LEU A 41 -9.85 -8.61 0.80
CA LEU A 41 -11.12 -9.15 1.29
C LEU A 41 -11.45 -8.66 2.70
N LEU A 42 -10.47 -8.66 3.62
CA LEU A 42 -10.65 -8.17 4.97
C LEU A 42 -10.91 -6.65 4.98
N ARG A 43 -10.23 -5.90 4.11
CA ARG A 43 -10.45 -4.47 3.99
C ARG A 43 -11.84 -4.16 3.44
N GLU A 44 -12.27 -4.85 2.40
CA GLU A 44 -13.62 -4.69 1.84
C GLU A 44 -14.72 -5.00 2.87
N GLN A 45 -14.52 -6.01 3.71
CA GLN A 45 -15.49 -6.44 4.71
C GLN A 45 -15.49 -5.56 5.98
N PHE A 46 -14.31 -5.14 6.46
CA PHE A 46 -14.16 -4.48 7.76
C PHE A 46 -13.75 -3.02 7.67
N ASP A 47 -13.33 -2.55 6.50
CA ASP A 47 -12.82 -1.20 6.29
C ASP A 47 -13.17 -0.66 4.91
N PRO A 48 -14.45 -0.58 4.56
CA PRO A 48 -14.89 -0.11 3.26
C PRO A 48 -14.46 1.35 3.06
N ILE A 49 -14.11 1.69 1.83
CA ILE A 49 -13.82 3.07 1.45
C ILE A 49 -15.15 3.83 1.42
N PRO A 50 -15.32 4.91 2.22
CA PRO A 50 -16.59 5.61 2.35
C PRO A 50 -16.85 6.62 1.22
N PHE A 51 -16.15 6.50 0.09
CA PHE A 51 -16.22 7.47 -0.99
C PHE A 51 -16.59 6.83 -2.31
N ARG A 52 -17.36 7.59 -3.10
CA ARG A 52 -17.44 7.43 -4.55
C ARG A 52 -16.73 8.58 -5.25
N TRP A 53 -16.15 8.30 -6.41
CA TRP A 53 -15.42 9.26 -7.23
C TRP A 53 -15.55 8.94 -8.71
N LYS A 54 -15.10 9.87 -9.55
CA LYS A 54 -14.99 9.67 -11.00
C LYS A 54 -13.52 9.50 -11.34
N VAL A 55 -13.12 8.27 -11.68
CA VAL A 55 -11.76 7.99 -12.12
C VAL A 55 -11.59 8.47 -13.56
N PRO A 56 -10.56 9.29 -13.88
CA PRO A 56 -10.23 9.64 -15.26
C PRO A 56 -9.93 8.40 -16.11
N ALA A 57 -10.43 8.36 -17.34
CA ALA A 57 -10.35 7.17 -18.20
C ALA A 57 -8.91 6.81 -18.63
N GLU A 58 -8.00 7.76 -18.59
CA GLU A 58 -6.59 7.59 -18.93
C GLU A 58 -5.75 6.96 -17.80
N TRP A 59 -6.33 6.78 -16.63
CA TRP A 59 -5.64 6.12 -15.51
C TRP A 59 -5.76 4.60 -15.62
N THR A 60 -4.67 3.92 -15.34
CA THR A 60 -4.63 2.45 -15.33
C THR A 60 -4.60 1.96 -13.88
N GLU A 61 -5.40 0.97 -13.55
CA GLU A 61 -5.32 0.33 -12.24
C GLU A 61 -3.91 -0.17 -12.00
N GLY A 62 -3.39 0.12 -10.81
CA GLY A 62 -2.08 -0.28 -10.34
C GLY A 62 -2.19 -1.36 -9.27
N GLU A 63 -1.11 -2.09 -9.06
CA GLU A 63 -1.06 -3.05 -7.95
C GLU A 63 -1.17 -2.32 -6.61
N ASN A 64 -2.04 -2.82 -5.75
CA ASN A 64 -2.15 -2.36 -4.38
C ASN A 64 -0.93 -2.83 -3.58
N ASP A 65 -0.44 -1.98 -2.69
CA ASP A 65 0.50 -2.37 -1.65
C ASP A 65 -0.23 -2.58 -0.30
N GLN A 66 0.50 -3.00 0.70
CA GLN A 66 -0.07 -3.24 2.04
C GLN A 66 -0.67 -1.98 2.71
N PHE A 67 -0.41 -0.79 2.18
CA PHE A 67 -0.84 0.49 2.76
C PHE A 67 -1.92 1.19 1.95
N SER A 68 -2.05 0.87 0.66
CA SER A 68 -3.05 1.46 -0.22
C SER A 68 -4.29 0.59 -0.35
N ALA A 69 -5.45 1.20 -0.24
CA ALA A 69 -6.73 0.55 -0.49
C ALA A 69 -6.96 0.40 -2.00
N ILE A 70 -6.60 1.43 -2.77
CA ILE A 70 -6.66 1.43 -4.22
C ILE A 70 -5.44 2.19 -4.75
N ALA A 71 -4.96 1.79 -5.93
CA ALA A 71 -3.88 2.46 -6.64
C ALA A 71 -4.16 2.59 -8.13
N TRP A 72 -3.64 3.65 -8.74
CA TRP A 72 -3.59 3.86 -10.19
C TRP A 72 -2.20 4.31 -10.62
N THR A 73 -1.90 4.03 -11.87
CA THR A 73 -0.73 4.56 -12.57
C THR A 73 -1.18 5.54 -13.65
N VAL A 74 -0.48 6.66 -13.77
CA VAL A 74 -0.70 7.70 -14.77
C VAL A 74 0.64 8.14 -15.37
N GLY A 75 0.62 8.67 -16.58
CA GLY A 75 1.83 9.09 -17.30
C GLY A 75 2.34 8.03 -18.26
N SER A 76 3.55 8.25 -18.78
CA SER A 76 4.19 7.35 -19.73
C SER A 76 4.99 6.25 -19.01
N LYS A 77 5.33 5.18 -19.75
CA LYS A 77 6.22 4.13 -19.20
C LYS A 77 7.59 4.64 -18.79
N SER A 78 8.07 5.75 -19.37
CA SER A 78 9.36 6.37 -19.04
C SER A 78 9.28 7.36 -17.88
N ASP A 79 8.10 7.88 -17.57
CA ASP A 79 7.85 8.80 -16.44
C ASP A 79 6.48 8.46 -15.82
N PRO A 80 6.36 7.30 -15.14
CA PRO A 80 5.13 6.90 -14.49
C PRO A 80 4.94 7.67 -13.18
N ALA A 81 3.71 7.99 -12.85
CA ALA A 81 3.32 8.47 -11.54
C ALA A 81 2.32 7.50 -10.91
N ARG A 82 2.34 7.44 -9.60
CA ARG A 82 1.43 6.59 -8.82
C ARG A 82 0.43 7.44 -8.05
N ILE A 83 -0.81 7.04 -8.11
CA ILE A 83 -1.89 7.60 -7.29
C ILE A 83 -2.34 6.51 -6.33
N THR A 84 -2.51 6.85 -5.06
CA THR A 84 -2.94 5.90 -4.02
C THR A 84 -4.04 6.52 -3.16
N VAL A 85 -4.96 5.68 -2.72
CA VAL A 85 -5.93 6.00 -1.66
C VAL A 85 -5.63 5.10 -0.46
N SER A 86 -5.47 5.70 0.71
CA SER A 86 -5.14 4.98 1.95
C SER A 86 -5.95 5.54 3.11
N GLY A 87 -6.46 4.68 3.96
CA GLY A 87 -7.07 5.06 5.23
C GLY A 87 -6.07 4.94 6.38
N LEU A 88 -5.82 6.01 7.12
CA LEU A 88 -4.99 6.02 8.31
C LEU A 88 -5.83 6.38 9.52
N SER A 89 -5.43 5.93 10.72
CA SER A 89 -6.06 6.39 11.96
C SER A 89 -5.94 7.92 12.07
N ALA A 90 -7.00 8.60 12.51
CA ALA A 90 -6.97 10.04 12.78
C ALA A 90 -5.90 10.42 13.81
N ALA A 91 -5.52 9.50 14.71
CA ALA A 91 -4.43 9.68 15.67
C ALA A 91 -3.06 9.87 15.01
N SER A 92 -2.89 9.49 13.71
CA SER A 92 -1.64 9.75 12.98
C SER A 92 -1.40 11.23 12.66
N GLY A 93 -2.40 12.09 12.84
CA GLY A 93 -2.32 13.53 12.71
C GLY A 93 -2.20 14.04 11.27
N LEU A 94 -3.06 14.97 10.88
CA LEU A 94 -3.05 15.58 9.54
C LEU A 94 -1.74 16.32 9.27
N GLU A 95 -1.30 17.16 10.21
CA GLU A 95 -0.06 17.93 10.08
C GLU A 95 1.15 17.02 9.90
N ALA A 96 1.24 15.93 10.68
CA ALA A 96 2.31 14.96 10.59
C ALA A 96 2.39 14.30 9.21
N GLN A 97 1.25 14.03 8.56
CA GLN A 97 1.21 13.47 7.21
C GLN A 97 1.73 14.48 6.17
N ILE A 98 1.35 15.73 6.28
CA ILE A 98 1.80 16.80 5.37
C ILE A 98 3.30 17.03 5.52
N VAL A 99 3.81 17.13 6.75
CA VAL A 99 5.25 17.24 7.03
C VAL A 99 6.02 16.02 6.48
N ARG A 100 5.47 14.81 6.64
CA ARG A 100 6.04 13.58 6.10
C ARG A 100 6.19 13.64 4.57
N TRP A 101 5.21 14.22 3.83
CA TRP A 101 5.33 14.35 2.37
C TRP A 101 6.45 15.28 1.95
N ARG A 102 6.66 16.38 2.69
CA ARG A 102 7.83 17.25 2.48
C ARG A 102 9.14 16.49 2.69
N GLY A 103 9.22 15.69 3.76
CA GLY A 103 10.37 14.84 4.04
C GLY A 103 10.62 13.79 2.95
N GLN A 104 9.56 13.21 2.35
CA GLN A 104 9.69 12.26 1.23
C GLN A 104 10.32 12.90 -0.02
N LEU A 105 10.16 14.20 -0.19
CA LEU A 105 10.79 14.99 -1.26
C LEU A 105 12.13 15.61 -0.83
N GLN A 106 12.61 15.32 0.38
CA GLN A 106 13.84 15.89 0.94
C GLN A 106 13.86 17.42 0.92
N LEU A 107 12.67 18.03 1.09
CA LEU A 107 12.56 19.49 1.16
C LEU A 107 13.14 20.01 2.49
N PRO A 108 13.70 21.22 2.51
CA PRO A 108 14.21 21.83 3.73
C PRO A 108 13.19 21.81 4.86
N GLU A 109 13.65 21.69 6.10
CA GLU A 109 12.79 21.82 7.26
C GLU A 109 12.08 23.18 7.27
N MET A 110 10.84 23.16 7.71
CA MET A 110 9.99 24.34 7.81
C MET A 110 9.10 24.20 9.05
N ALA A 111 8.80 25.31 9.70
CA ALA A 111 7.87 25.28 10.83
C ALA A 111 6.50 24.71 10.40
N VAL A 112 5.89 23.88 11.24
CA VAL A 112 4.60 23.23 10.92
C VAL A 112 3.54 24.26 10.57
N THR A 113 3.51 25.40 11.28
CA THR A 113 2.58 26.49 11.00
C THR A 113 2.74 27.08 9.60
N GLU A 114 3.96 27.21 9.11
CA GLU A 114 4.24 27.69 7.75
C GLU A 114 3.83 26.65 6.70
N VAL A 115 4.11 25.37 6.97
CA VAL A 115 3.65 24.28 6.10
C VAL A 115 2.13 24.29 5.99
N MET A 116 1.43 24.44 7.12
CA MET A 116 -0.04 24.46 7.15
C MET A 116 -0.64 25.68 6.45
N ASN A 117 0.05 26.81 6.37
CA ASN A 117 -0.38 27.97 5.60
C ASN A 117 -0.38 27.73 4.08
N SER A 118 0.32 26.70 3.60
CA SER A 118 0.31 26.27 2.19
C SER A 118 -0.79 25.27 1.85
N VAL A 119 -1.58 24.85 2.85
CA VAL A 119 -2.65 23.87 2.69
C VAL A 119 -3.97 24.61 2.40
N GLU A 120 -4.63 24.19 1.33
CA GLU A 120 -5.92 24.75 0.90
C GLU A 120 -7.07 23.89 1.42
N ASP A 121 -8.12 24.55 1.92
CA ASP A 121 -9.38 23.90 2.25
C ASP A 121 -10.23 23.73 0.98
N VAL A 122 -10.63 22.50 0.70
CA VAL A 122 -11.46 22.15 -0.45
C VAL A 122 -12.78 21.59 0.03
N THR A 123 -13.87 22.26 -0.34
CA THR A 123 -15.23 21.78 -0.01
C THR A 123 -15.58 20.60 -0.92
N LEU A 124 -15.87 19.45 -0.31
CA LEU A 124 -16.33 18.24 -0.96
C LEU A 124 -17.81 17.99 -0.63
N GLN A 125 -18.44 17.06 -1.33
CA GLN A 125 -19.81 16.68 -1.00
C GLN A 125 -19.84 15.83 0.29
N GLY A 126 -20.15 16.51 1.40
CA GLY A 126 -20.25 15.91 2.72
C GLY A 126 -18.99 16.00 3.60
N ALA A 127 -17.91 16.65 3.13
CA ALA A 127 -16.68 16.85 3.91
C ALA A 127 -15.90 18.09 3.49
N THR A 128 -14.84 18.39 4.23
CA THR A 128 -13.79 19.32 3.82
C THR A 128 -12.47 18.56 3.69
N GLY A 129 -11.88 18.61 2.50
CA GLY A 129 -10.55 18.08 2.23
C GLY A 129 -9.48 19.14 2.45
N LYS A 130 -8.26 18.69 2.70
CA LYS A 130 -7.05 19.51 2.81
C LYS A 130 -6.15 19.20 1.63
N TRP A 131 -6.04 20.14 0.70
CA TRP A 131 -5.19 20.01 -0.49
C TRP A 131 -3.83 20.63 -0.28
N CYS A 132 -2.77 19.96 -0.76
CA CYS A 132 -1.43 20.51 -0.78
C CYS A 132 -0.61 19.94 -1.95
N GLU A 133 0.37 20.72 -2.38
CA GLU A 133 1.29 20.40 -3.47
C GLU A 133 2.71 20.72 -3.06
N PHE A 134 3.59 19.73 -3.20
CA PHE A 134 5.02 19.87 -2.94
C PHE A 134 5.82 19.35 -4.11
N LYS A 135 6.93 19.98 -4.40
CA LYS A 135 7.87 19.53 -5.42
C LYS A 135 9.30 19.83 -5.01
N ASN A 136 10.21 18.98 -5.44
CA ASN A 136 11.64 19.26 -5.49
C ASN A 136 12.07 19.40 -6.97
N ASP A 137 13.36 19.30 -7.26
CA ASP A 137 13.87 19.45 -8.62
C ASP A 137 13.43 18.34 -9.59
N THR A 138 13.04 17.17 -9.10
CA THR A 138 12.74 15.97 -9.90
C THR A 138 11.34 15.43 -9.72
N GLU A 139 10.77 15.49 -8.52
CA GLU A 139 9.51 14.85 -8.16
C GLU A 139 8.50 15.83 -7.56
N SER A 140 7.24 15.49 -7.73
CA SER A 140 6.11 16.18 -7.09
C SER A 140 5.26 15.20 -6.28
N ILE A 141 4.72 15.70 -5.18
CA ILE A 141 3.62 15.11 -4.44
C ILE A 141 2.45 16.08 -4.47
N LEU A 142 1.33 15.63 -4.99
CA LEU A 142 0.03 16.30 -4.89
C LEU A 142 -0.85 15.47 -3.97
N GLY A 143 -1.62 16.12 -3.11
CA GLY A 143 -2.42 15.33 -2.18
C GLY A 143 -3.66 16.02 -1.66
N MET A 144 -4.67 15.20 -1.40
CA MET A 144 -5.87 15.54 -0.67
C MET A 144 -5.94 14.66 0.57
N ILE A 145 -6.12 15.26 1.74
CA ILE A 145 -6.41 14.56 2.99
C ILE A 145 -7.84 14.88 3.39
N VAL A 146 -8.66 13.85 3.58
CA VAL A 146 -10.07 14.01 3.97
C VAL A 146 -10.26 13.37 5.34
N PRO A 147 -10.40 14.15 6.40
CA PRO A 147 -10.82 13.64 7.70
C PRO A 147 -12.27 13.12 7.59
N HIS A 148 -12.49 11.87 7.97
CA HIS A 148 -13.83 11.28 8.02
C HIS A 148 -13.89 10.21 9.11
N THR A 149 -14.84 10.37 10.02
CA THR A 149 -15.00 9.52 11.22
C THR A 149 -13.70 9.50 12.06
N ASP A 150 -13.13 8.32 12.28
CA ASP A 150 -11.90 8.09 13.04
C ASP A 150 -10.65 7.94 12.15
N LYS A 151 -10.77 8.30 10.84
CA LYS A 151 -9.71 8.16 9.84
C LYS A 151 -9.33 9.46 9.15
N LEU A 152 -8.10 9.47 8.67
CA LEU A 152 -7.61 10.37 7.64
C LEU A 152 -7.51 9.59 6.34
N TRP A 153 -8.33 9.94 5.37
CA TRP A 153 -8.24 9.37 4.03
C TRP A 153 -7.26 10.18 3.21
N ILE A 154 -6.22 9.51 2.77
CA ILE A 154 -5.10 10.08 2.05
C ILE A 154 -5.25 9.72 0.59
N ILE A 155 -5.45 10.71 -0.26
CA ILE A 155 -5.41 10.57 -1.71
C ILE A 155 -4.12 11.25 -2.16
N LYS A 156 -3.15 10.48 -2.65
CA LYS A 156 -1.81 10.99 -2.96
C LYS A 156 -1.36 10.61 -4.35
N PHE A 157 -0.96 11.60 -5.11
CA PHE A 157 -0.17 11.45 -6.33
C PHE A 157 1.32 11.62 -6.00
N ARG A 158 2.19 10.77 -6.55
CA ARG A 158 3.63 10.95 -6.55
C ARG A 158 4.21 10.57 -7.90
N GLY A 159 5.02 11.43 -8.48
CA GLY A 159 5.68 11.20 -9.77
C GLY A 159 6.61 12.31 -10.17
N GLY A 160 7.22 12.17 -11.36
CA GLY A 160 8.08 13.20 -11.93
C GLY A 160 7.34 14.53 -12.17
N ASN A 161 8.08 15.63 -12.11
CA ASN A 161 7.50 16.98 -12.25
C ASN A 161 6.76 17.18 -13.56
N ALA A 162 7.23 16.58 -14.66
CA ALA A 162 6.59 16.70 -15.96
C ALA A 162 5.23 16.00 -16.01
N THR A 163 5.16 14.78 -15.47
CA THR A 163 3.89 14.03 -15.37
C THR A 163 2.95 14.68 -14.36
N ALA A 164 3.46 15.16 -13.23
CA ALA A 164 2.66 15.89 -12.25
C ALA A 164 2.00 17.15 -12.84
N ALA A 165 2.75 17.95 -13.60
CA ALA A 165 2.22 19.15 -14.23
C ALA A 165 1.09 18.84 -15.24
N LYS A 166 1.19 17.75 -15.98
CA LYS A 166 0.18 17.32 -16.95
C LYS A 166 -1.06 16.72 -16.28
N ALA A 167 -0.88 15.98 -15.21
CA ALA A 167 -1.96 15.26 -14.53
C ALA A 167 -2.64 16.08 -13.42
N ARG A 168 -2.09 17.25 -13.04
CA ARG A 168 -2.52 18.05 -11.89
C ARG A 168 -4.01 18.33 -11.87
N ASP A 169 -4.52 18.87 -12.98
CA ASP A 169 -5.94 19.28 -13.04
C ASP A 169 -6.88 18.08 -13.05
N ALA A 170 -6.51 16.99 -13.74
CA ALA A 170 -7.27 15.74 -13.73
C ALA A 170 -7.27 15.12 -12.32
N PHE A 171 -6.12 15.13 -11.64
CA PHE A 171 -6.01 14.63 -10.28
C PHE A 171 -6.79 15.48 -9.28
N ARG A 172 -6.73 16.81 -9.42
CA ARG A 172 -7.54 17.71 -8.60
C ARG A 172 -9.04 17.48 -8.82
N GLY A 173 -9.48 17.40 -10.07
CA GLY A 173 -10.88 17.11 -10.41
C GLY A 173 -11.35 15.75 -9.89
N PHE A 174 -10.48 14.73 -9.91
CA PHE A 174 -10.75 13.44 -9.27
C PHE A 174 -10.98 13.62 -7.77
N CYS A 175 -10.08 14.31 -7.05
CA CYS A 175 -10.23 14.58 -5.62
C CYS A 175 -11.52 15.36 -5.31
N GLU A 176 -11.84 16.38 -6.09
CA GLU A 176 -13.05 17.20 -5.93
C GLU A 176 -14.34 16.43 -6.27
N SER A 177 -14.25 15.35 -7.04
CA SER A 177 -15.39 14.47 -7.36
C SER A 177 -15.80 13.54 -6.23
N LEU A 178 -15.03 13.48 -5.14
CA LEU A 178 -15.30 12.65 -3.97
C LEU A 178 -16.66 13.00 -3.33
N LYS A 179 -17.43 11.96 -3.08
CA LYS A 179 -18.72 12.02 -2.35
C LYS A 179 -18.69 11.01 -1.24
N ILE A 180 -19.07 11.42 -0.05
CA ILE A 180 -19.25 10.52 1.09
C ILE A 180 -20.55 9.76 0.94
N GLU A 181 -20.53 8.46 1.22
CA GLU A 181 -21.71 7.57 1.27
C GLU A 181 -22.22 7.39 2.70
#